data_546ec5a227ce00a085d808cc13511c93
#
_entry.id   546ec5a227ce00a085d808cc13511c93
#
_cell.length_a   1.000
_cell.length_b   1.000
_cell.length_c   1.000
_cell.angle_alpha   90.00
_cell.angle_beta   90.00
_cell.angle_gamma   90.00
#
_symmetry.space_group_name_H-M   'P 1'
#
loop_
_entity.id
_entity.type
_entity.pdbx_description
1 polymer ?
#
loop_
_entity_poly.entity_id
_entity_poly.type
_entity_poly.pdbx_seq_one_letter_code
_entity_poly.pdbx_strand_id
1 'polypeptide(L)'
;MLALIGGTSLMFADLPPLAKERVHTPFGPVDILCGDMLMLMRHQGGYPPHRINSRAQMAALAIRGADRVVAVGSSGSLKKEIPPGSVVIPHDYLSWGDIPSIHDHAIAHVRPEIDPVLHRELVRLVPGSIPRGVYVQTRGPRIETIAEVQALARIADVVGMTIASEATLAQELDLRFAAICTVDNYAHGLGGEMLTYEHLLESARVHRQERGEMVRRIAEELA
;
A
#
# COMPACT_ATOMS: atom_id res chain seq x y z
N MET A 1 -16.03 3.72 8.68
CA MET A 1 -14.95 3.17 9.55
C MET A 1 -13.66 3.15 8.74
N LEU A 2 -12.55 3.61 9.32
CA LEU A 2 -11.22 3.56 8.70
C LEU A 2 -10.71 2.12 8.62
N ALA A 3 -10.09 1.76 7.49
CA ALA A 3 -9.27 0.56 7.37
C ALA A 3 -7.84 0.94 6.98
N LEU A 4 -6.85 0.37 7.67
CA LEU A 4 -5.43 0.47 7.32
C LEU A 4 -4.95 -0.86 6.72
N ILE A 5 -4.21 -0.78 5.61
CA ILE A 5 -3.54 -1.95 5.03
C ILE A 5 -2.04 -1.77 5.20
N GLY A 6 -1.40 -2.70 5.90
CA GLY A 6 0.04 -2.74 6.12
C GLY A 6 0.73 -3.86 5.36
N GLY A 7 1.94 -3.59 4.91
CA GLY A 7 2.84 -4.57 4.30
C GLY A 7 4.15 -4.68 5.08
N THR A 8 5.23 -4.98 4.36
CA THR A 8 6.58 -5.12 4.94
C THR A 8 7.00 -3.91 5.77
N SER A 9 6.63 -2.70 5.34
CA SER A 9 6.94 -1.46 6.04
C SER A 9 6.37 -1.36 7.46
N LEU A 10 5.25 -2.05 7.76
CA LEU A 10 4.62 -2.06 9.09
C LEU A 10 4.86 -3.35 9.87
N MET A 11 5.67 -4.27 9.37
CA MET A 11 5.87 -5.61 9.97
C MET A 11 6.38 -5.54 11.41
N PHE A 12 7.18 -4.53 11.75
CA PHE A 12 7.76 -4.33 13.07
C PHE A 12 7.22 -3.11 13.80
N ALA A 13 6.23 -2.42 13.24
CA ALA A 13 5.64 -1.24 13.86
C ALA A 13 4.83 -1.60 15.11
N ASP A 14 4.90 -0.76 16.13
CA ASP A 14 4.06 -0.88 17.32
C ASP A 14 2.63 -0.45 16.99
N LEU A 15 1.77 -1.43 16.76
CA LEU A 15 0.38 -1.22 16.41
C LEU A 15 -0.49 -1.11 17.67
N PRO A 16 -1.62 -0.38 17.62
CA PRO A 16 -2.58 -0.35 18.71
C PRO A 16 -3.13 -1.76 19.00
N PRO A 17 -3.60 -2.04 20.21
CA PRO A 17 -4.19 -3.33 20.55
C PRO A 17 -5.50 -3.52 19.77
N LEU A 18 -5.54 -4.52 18.89
CA LEU A 18 -6.67 -4.87 18.05
C LEU A 18 -6.98 -6.36 18.18
N ALA A 19 -8.27 -6.72 18.20
CA ALA A 19 -8.70 -8.11 18.24
C ALA A 19 -8.63 -8.76 16.86
N LYS A 20 -8.06 -9.97 16.79
CA LYS A 20 -8.00 -10.72 15.54
C LYS A 20 -9.36 -11.37 15.25
N GLU A 21 -9.84 -11.19 14.04
CA GLU A 21 -11.07 -11.80 13.54
C GLU A 21 -10.84 -12.42 12.16
N ARG A 22 -11.48 -13.57 11.89
CA ARG A 22 -11.50 -14.20 10.57
C ARG A 22 -12.80 -13.87 9.85
N VAL A 23 -12.69 -13.17 8.71
CA VAL A 23 -13.82 -12.81 7.85
C VAL A 23 -13.87 -13.76 6.66
N HIS A 24 -15.03 -14.36 6.43
CA HIS A 24 -15.28 -15.18 5.26
C HIS A 24 -15.84 -14.32 4.13
N THR A 25 -15.19 -14.36 2.97
CA THR A 25 -15.59 -13.63 1.77
C THR A 25 -15.86 -14.60 0.62
N PRO A 26 -16.57 -14.20 -0.44
CA PRO A 26 -16.73 -15.01 -1.65
C PRO A 26 -15.41 -15.43 -2.31
N PHE A 27 -14.32 -14.73 -2.01
CA PHE A 27 -12.99 -14.96 -2.59
C PHE A 27 -12.05 -15.73 -1.66
N GLY A 28 -12.51 -16.11 -0.46
CA GLY A 28 -11.76 -16.83 0.55
C GLY A 28 -11.70 -16.11 1.90
N PRO A 29 -11.23 -16.81 2.95
CA PRO A 29 -11.13 -16.24 4.30
C PRO A 29 -9.94 -15.31 4.42
N VAL A 30 -10.09 -14.27 5.27
CA VAL A 30 -9.07 -13.26 5.58
C VAL A 30 -9.05 -13.00 7.07
N ASP A 31 -7.87 -12.91 7.66
CA ASP A 31 -7.69 -12.48 9.05
C ASP A 31 -7.53 -10.94 9.06
N ILE A 32 -8.35 -10.25 9.82
CA ILE A 32 -8.26 -8.81 10.05
C ILE A 32 -8.12 -8.52 11.55
N LEU A 33 -7.61 -7.37 11.87
CA LEU A 33 -7.51 -6.87 13.23
C LEU A 33 -8.56 -5.77 13.40
N CYS A 34 -9.41 -5.90 14.41
CA CYS A 34 -10.59 -5.05 14.65
C CYS A 34 -10.48 -4.31 15.99
N GLY A 35 -10.87 -3.05 15.98
CA GLY A 35 -10.99 -2.16 17.13
C GLY A 35 -11.74 -0.90 16.70
N ASP A 36 -11.28 0.28 17.10
CA ASP A 36 -11.82 1.56 16.64
C ASP A 36 -11.59 1.76 15.12
N MET A 37 -10.61 1.05 14.57
CA MET A 37 -10.38 0.92 13.14
C MET A 37 -10.19 -0.54 12.75
N LEU A 38 -10.19 -0.83 11.45
CA LEU A 38 -9.77 -2.11 10.90
C LEU A 38 -8.31 -2.04 10.48
N MET A 39 -7.57 -3.13 10.71
CA MET A 39 -6.23 -3.25 10.19
C MET A 39 -6.03 -4.60 9.50
N LEU A 40 -5.42 -4.57 8.32
CA LEU A 40 -5.13 -5.73 7.51
C LEU A 40 -3.63 -5.79 7.19
N MET A 41 -2.98 -6.87 7.59
CA MET A 41 -1.61 -7.16 7.15
C MET A 41 -1.68 -7.97 5.85
N ARG A 42 -1.19 -7.39 4.72
CA ARG A 42 -1.43 -7.96 3.39
C ARG A 42 -0.72 -9.29 3.12
N HIS A 43 0.43 -9.53 3.74
CA HIS A 43 1.22 -10.75 3.53
C HIS A 43 0.82 -11.91 4.47
N GLN A 44 -0.49 -12.13 4.63
CA GLN A 44 -1.00 -13.21 5.47
C GLN A 44 -0.49 -14.56 4.98
N GLY A 45 -0.10 -15.44 5.90
CA GLY A 45 0.48 -16.73 5.57
C GLY A 45 1.84 -16.66 4.87
N GLY A 46 2.51 -15.50 4.87
CA GLY A 46 3.81 -15.30 4.21
C GLY A 46 3.72 -15.24 2.68
N TYR A 47 2.55 -15.02 2.11
CA TYR A 47 2.40 -14.94 0.67
C TYR A 47 3.12 -13.72 0.07
N PRO A 48 3.92 -13.93 -0.99
CA PRO A 48 4.57 -12.85 -1.72
C PRO A 48 3.55 -12.01 -2.51
N PRO A 49 3.91 -10.78 -2.94
CA PRO A 49 2.97 -9.83 -3.56
C PRO A 49 2.10 -10.43 -4.69
N HIS A 50 2.70 -11.17 -5.61
CA HIS A 50 2.00 -11.78 -6.74
C HIS A 50 1.05 -12.94 -6.38
N ARG A 51 1.02 -13.35 -5.10
CA ARG A 51 0.15 -14.43 -4.56
C ARG A 51 -0.86 -13.91 -3.55
N ILE A 52 -0.85 -12.63 -3.24
CA ILE A 52 -1.83 -12.01 -2.35
C ILE A 52 -3.22 -12.13 -2.97
N ASN A 53 -4.20 -12.57 -2.19
CA ASN A 53 -5.60 -12.56 -2.57
C ASN A 53 -6.22 -11.19 -2.24
N SER A 54 -5.88 -10.18 -3.04
CA SER A 54 -6.35 -8.80 -2.82
C SER A 54 -7.87 -8.69 -2.89
N ARG A 55 -8.55 -9.52 -3.71
CA ARG A 55 -10.03 -9.56 -3.76
C ARG A 55 -10.62 -9.92 -2.41
N ALA A 56 -10.13 -11.01 -1.80
CA ALA A 56 -10.60 -11.43 -0.48
C ALA A 56 -10.29 -10.37 0.57
N GLN A 57 -9.10 -9.76 0.52
CA GLN A 57 -8.67 -8.75 1.49
C GLN A 57 -9.55 -7.50 1.43
N MET A 58 -9.78 -6.95 0.25
CA MET A 58 -10.62 -5.76 0.10
C MET A 58 -12.10 -6.05 0.41
N ALA A 59 -12.61 -7.21 -0.02
CA ALA A 59 -13.97 -7.64 0.32
C ALA A 59 -14.16 -7.81 1.84
N ALA A 60 -13.16 -8.32 2.57
CA ALA A 60 -13.23 -8.47 4.02
C ALA A 60 -13.36 -7.11 4.73
N LEU A 61 -12.62 -6.09 4.27
CA LEU A 61 -12.72 -4.73 4.81
C LEU A 61 -14.11 -4.12 4.54
N ALA A 62 -14.63 -4.28 3.33
CA ALA A 62 -15.99 -3.81 2.98
C ALA A 62 -17.06 -4.51 3.81
N ILE A 63 -17.01 -5.84 3.97
CA ILE A 63 -17.94 -6.64 4.80
C ILE A 63 -17.93 -6.16 6.25
N ARG A 64 -16.76 -5.72 6.77
CA ARG A 64 -16.63 -5.20 8.13
C ARG A 64 -16.99 -3.71 8.26
N GLY A 65 -17.51 -3.10 7.22
CA GLY A 65 -18.04 -1.74 7.23
C GLY A 65 -16.97 -0.65 7.08
N ALA A 66 -15.84 -0.96 6.46
CA ALA A 66 -14.92 0.09 6.02
C ALA A 66 -15.65 1.03 5.04
N ASP A 67 -15.41 2.32 5.13
CA ASP A 67 -15.85 3.33 4.17
C ASP A 67 -14.65 4.05 3.52
N ARG A 68 -13.47 3.86 4.10
CA ARG A 68 -12.21 4.42 3.63
C ARG A 68 -11.04 3.50 3.95
N VAL A 69 -10.08 3.48 3.05
CA VAL A 69 -8.88 2.64 3.14
C VAL A 69 -7.65 3.49 2.97
N VAL A 70 -6.69 3.34 3.88
CA VAL A 70 -5.33 3.86 3.75
C VAL A 70 -4.36 2.69 3.63
N ALA A 71 -3.69 2.59 2.49
CA ALA A 71 -2.68 1.56 2.26
C ALA A 71 -1.28 2.12 2.54
N VAL A 72 -0.51 1.43 3.38
CA VAL A 72 0.91 1.73 3.61
C VAL A 72 1.75 0.69 2.89
N GLY A 73 2.54 1.13 1.91
CA GLY A 73 3.34 0.26 1.06
C GLY A 73 4.82 0.60 1.05
N SER A 74 5.66 -0.43 1.15
CA SER A 74 7.09 -0.38 0.86
C SER A 74 7.28 -0.15 -0.63
N SER A 75 8.17 0.76 -1.01
CA SER A 75 8.38 1.20 -2.39
C SER A 75 9.85 1.45 -2.69
N GLY A 76 10.23 1.23 -3.95
CA GLY A 76 11.50 1.69 -4.50
C GLY A 76 11.34 3.06 -5.14
N SER A 77 12.29 3.94 -4.95
CA SER A 77 12.33 5.23 -5.64
C SER A 77 12.80 5.09 -7.08
N LEU A 78 12.07 5.72 -7.99
CA LEU A 78 12.42 5.87 -9.41
C LEU A 78 13.15 7.20 -9.70
N LYS A 79 13.38 8.02 -8.67
CA LYS A 79 13.95 9.38 -8.75
C LYS A 79 15.10 9.54 -7.78
N LYS A 80 16.22 10.11 -8.20
CA LYS A 80 17.37 10.38 -7.33
C LYS A 80 17.06 11.43 -6.24
N GLU A 81 16.17 12.34 -6.53
CA GLU A 81 15.68 13.39 -5.65
C GLU A 81 14.69 12.92 -4.57
N ILE A 82 14.28 11.66 -4.64
CA ILE A 82 13.44 10.99 -3.62
C ILE A 82 14.29 9.89 -2.97
N PRO A 83 15.13 10.20 -1.97
CA PRO A 83 16.04 9.24 -1.38
C PRO A 83 15.32 8.20 -0.49
N PRO A 84 15.96 7.04 -0.21
CA PRO A 84 15.50 6.12 0.83
C PRO A 84 15.30 6.85 2.17
N GLY A 85 14.27 6.45 2.92
CA GLY A 85 13.79 7.15 4.12
C GLY A 85 12.70 8.19 3.83
N SER A 86 12.51 8.59 2.57
CA SER A 86 11.40 9.48 2.19
C SER A 86 10.04 8.78 2.36
N VAL A 87 9.00 9.59 2.58
CA VAL A 87 7.60 9.15 2.51
C VAL A 87 6.91 9.93 1.41
N VAL A 88 6.26 9.26 0.48
CA VAL A 88 5.49 9.85 -0.62
C VAL A 88 4.01 9.58 -0.41
N ILE A 89 3.17 10.61 -0.51
CA ILE A 89 1.71 10.47 -0.56
C ILE A 89 1.31 10.58 -2.04
N PRO A 90 1.10 9.46 -2.74
CA PRO A 90 0.82 9.52 -4.17
C PRO A 90 -0.56 10.14 -4.43
N HIS A 91 -0.65 10.95 -5.48
CA HIS A 91 -1.91 11.54 -5.92
C HIS A 91 -2.52 10.81 -7.11
N ASP A 92 -1.76 9.88 -7.69
CA ASP A 92 -2.18 9.05 -8.81
C ASP A 92 -1.39 7.74 -8.84
N TYR A 93 -1.89 6.77 -9.58
CA TYR A 93 -1.23 5.49 -9.75
C TYR A 93 -1.41 4.91 -11.16
N LEU A 94 -0.51 4.01 -11.54
CA LEU A 94 -0.66 3.20 -12.74
C LEU A 94 -0.26 1.73 -12.45
N SER A 95 -0.75 0.80 -13.22
CA SER A 95 -0.36 -0.59 -13.15
C SER A 95 0.41 -1.01 -14.40
N TRP A 96 1.54 -1.66 -14.19
CA TRP A 96 2.35 -2.29 -15.24
C TRP A 96 2.11 -3.79 -15.25
N GLY A 97 0.85 -4.18 -15.20
CA GLY A 97 0.43 -5.58 -15.17
C GLY A 97 -1.06 -5.70 -14.90
N ASP A 98 -1.51 -6.95 -14.71
CA ASP A 98 -2.91 -7.24 -14.44
C ASP A 98 -3.35 -6.67 -13.10
N ILE A 99 -4.55 -6.12 -13.06
CA ILE A 99 -5.25 -5.72 -11.84
C ILE A 99 -6.40 -6.71 -11.60
N PRO A 100 -6.54 -7.25 -10.38
CA PRO A 100 -7.68 -8.08 -10.04
C PRO A 100 -8.98 -7.27 -10.00
N SER A 101 -10.12 -7.89 -10.30
CA SER A 101 -11.44 -7.29 -10.20
C SER A 101 -12.35 -8.09 -9.28
N ILE A 102 -13.30 -7.41 -8.60
CA ILE A 102 -14.42 -8.05 -7.90
C ILE A 102 -15.45 -8.58 -8.88
N HIS A 103 -15.53 -8.00 -10.08
CA HIS A 103 -16.54 -8.28 -11.09
C HIS A 103 -16.07 -9.37 -12.06
N ASP A 104 -16.37 -10.64 -11.74
CA ASP A 104 -16.04 -11.78 -12.63
C ASP A 104 -17.07 -11.99 -13.75
N HIS A 105 -18.30 -11.46 -13.59
CA HIS A 105 -19.43 -11.74 -14.49
C HIS A 105 -20.22 -10.50 -14.90
N ALA A 106 -19.67 -9.32 -14.71
CA ALA A 106 -20.29 -8.06 -15.08
C ALA A 106 -19.30 -7.17 -15.83
N ILE A 107 -19.79 -6.44 -16.81
CA ILE A 107 -19.05 -5.34 -17.43
C ILE A 107 -19.25 -4.12 -16.52
N ALA A 108 -18.26 -3.84 -15.66
CA ALA A 108 -18.25 -2.69 -14.78
C ALA A 108 -16.89 -1.98 -14.91
N HIS A 109 -16.93 -0.71 -15.23
CA HIS A 109 -15.72 0.12 -15.34
C HIS A 109 -15.78 1.22 -14.30
N VAL A 110 -14.97 1.06 -13.26
CA VAL A 110 -14.79 2.12 -12.25
C VAL A 110 -13.85 3.21 -12.76
N ARG A 111 -14.06 4.43 -12.30
CA ARG A 111 -13.10 5.52 -12.53
C ARG A 111 -12.01 5.42 -11.46
N PRO A 112 -10.73 5.17 -11.82
CA PRO A 112 -9.66 5.11 -10.85
C PRO A 112 -9.40 6.48 -10.25
N GLU A 113 -9.29 6.54 -8.91
CA GLU A 113 -9.08 7.78 -8.18
C GLU A 113 -8.35 7.53 -6.86
N ILE A 114 -7.44 8.41 -6.51
CA ILE A 114 -6.99 8.61 -5.12
C ILE A 114 -7.93 9.65 -4.52
N ASP A 115 -8.63 9.31 -3.43
CA ASP A 115 -9.59 10.23 -2.80
C ASP A 115 -8.89 11.53 -2.39
N PRO A 116 -9.30 12.70 -2.95
CA PRO A 116 -8.58 13.95 -2.75
C PRO A 116 -8.73 14.51 -1.34
N VAL A 117 -9.77 14.12 -0.60
CA VAL A 117 -9.97 14.54 0.79
C VAL A 117 -9.03 13.73 1.67
N LEU A 118 -9.07 12.40 1.55
CA LEU A 118 -8.22 11.51 2.32
C LEU A 118 -6.72 11.76 2.03
N HIS A 119 -6.37 12.04 0.76
CA HIS A 119 -5.01 12.42 0.38
C HIS A 119 -4.54 13.69 1.13
N ARG A 120 -5.34 14.76 1.15
CA ARG A 120 -5.00 16.00 1.86
C ARG A 120 -4.82 15.77 3.37
N GLU A 121 -5.70 14.95 3.97
CA GLU A 121 -5.56 14.58 5.38
C GLU A 121 -4.25 13.83 5.64
N LEU A 122 -3.88 12.87 4.80
CA LEU A 122 -2.61 12.16 4.94
C LEU A 122 -1.40 13.09 4.81
N VAL A 123 -1.41 14.04 3.88
CA VAL A 123 -0.35 15.06 3.76
C VAL A 123 -0.23 15.88 5.05
N ARG A 124 -1.34 16.26 5.67
CA ARG A 124 -1.36 16.96 6.96
C ARG A 124 -0.82 16.10 8.10
N LEU A 125 -1.23 14.81 8.14
CA LEU A 125 -0.92 13.88 9.23
C LEU A 125 0.48 13.28 9.14
N VAL A 126 1.13 13.34 7.98
CA VAL A 126 2.49 12.83 7.76
C VAL A 126 3.42 13.99 7.42
N PRO A 127 3.81 14.82 8.41
CA PRO A 127 4.67 15.96 8.17
C PRO A 127 6.04 15.53 7.59
N GLY A 128 6.55 16.31 6.65
CA GLY A 128 7.78 15.98 5.93
C GLY A 128 7.61 15.00 4.76
N SER A 129 6.40 14.49 4.54
CA SER A 129 6.11 13.67 3.36
C SER A 129 6.16 14.52 2.08
N ILE A 130 6.49 13.86 0.98
CA ILE A 130 6.38 14.42 -0.37
C ILE A 130 4.90 14.34 -0.77
N PRO A 131 4.20 15.48 -0.93
CA PRO A 131 2.74 15.52 -1.00
C PRO A 131 2.17 15.12 -2.36
N ARG A 132 3.02 14.79 -3.31
CA ARG A 132 2.62 14.37 -4.66
C ARG A 132 3.64 13.39 -5.22
N GLY A 133 3.14 12.44 -6.00
CA GLY A 133 3.93 11.48 -6.74
C GLY A 133 3.00 10.54 -7.48
N VAL A 134 3.50 9.86 -8.49
CA VAL A 134 2.80 8.79 -9.19
C VAL A 134 3.39 7.46 -8.74
N TYR A 135 2.53 6.59 -8.22
CA TYR A 135 2.90 5.23 -7.87
C TYR A 135 2.71 4.32 -9.07
N VAL A 136 3.69 3.46 -9.37
CA VAL A 136 3.52 2.39 -10.36
C VAL A 136 3.55 1.02 -9.68
N GLN A 137 2.57 0.17 -10.03
CA GLN A 137 2.56 -1.22 -9.62
C GLN A 137 3.18 -2.12 -10.68
N THR A 138 4.15 -2.92 -10.28
CA THR A 138 4.61 -4.10 -11.01
C THR A 138 4.05 -5.36 -10.35
N ARG A 139 4.12 -6.50 -11.02
CA ARG A 139 3.52 -7.73 -10.49
C ARG A 139 4.44 -8.49 -9.54
N GLY A 140 5.77 -8.34 -9.65
CA GLY A 140 6.70 -9.32 -9.09
C GLY A 140 6.63 -10.68 -9.84
N PRO A 141 7.22 -11.76 -9.36
CA PRO A 141 7.94 -11.94 -8.09
C PRO A 141 9.34 -11.33 -8.04
N ARG A 142 9.94 -11.00 -9.18
CA ARG A 142 11.26 -10.40 -9.25
C ARG A 142 11.20 -8.88 -9.16
N ILE A 143 12.28 -8.29 -8.77
CA ILE A 143 12.51 -6.86 -8.86
C ILE A 143 12.67 -6.46 -10.34
N GLU A 144 12.35 -5.22 -10.65
CA GLU A 144 12.41 -4.66 -12.00
C GLU A 144 13.84 -4.71 -12.55
N THR A 145 13.97 -4.96 -13.85
CA THR A 145 15.25 -4.82 -14.54
C THR A 145 15.63 -3.34 -14.65
N ILE A 146 16.90 -3.05 -14.90
CA ILE A 146 17.37 -1.68 -15.12
C ILE A 146 16.60 -1.01 -16.27
N ALA A 147 16.32 -1.75 -17.34
CA ALA A 147 15.57 -1.24 -18.49
C ALA A 147 14.10 -0.89 -18.11
N GLU A 148 13.45 -1.73 -17.30
CA GLU A 148 12.13 -1.44 -16.76
C GLU A 148 12.16 -0.21 -15.87
N VAL A 149 13.13 -0.10 -14.94
CA VAL A 149 13.30 1.08 -14.08
C VAL A 149 13.48 2.36 -14.91
N GLN A 150 14.33 2.33 -15.95
CA GLN A 150 14.54 3.48 -16.84
C GLN A 150 13.26 3.90 -17.57
N ALA A 151 12.43 2.94 -17.99
CA ALA A 151 11.15 3.22 -18.64
C ALA A 151 10.14 3.79 -17.62
N LEU A 152 9.99 3.16 -16.46
CA LEU A 152 9.07 3.56 -15.40
C LEU A 152 9.42 4.94 -14.81
N ALA A 153 10.70 5.27 -14.68
CA ALA A 153 11.16 6.57 -14.19
C ALA A 153 10.73 7.77 -15.04
N ARG A 154 10.26 7.53 -16.28
CA ARG A 154 9.72 8.58 -17.16
C ARG A 154 8.27 8.93 -16.86
N ILE A 155 7.54 8.03 -16.19
CA ILE A 155 6.08 8.13 -16.00
C ILE A 155 5.64 7.99 -14.55
N ALA A 156 6.52 7.60 -13.63
CA ALA A 156 6.22 7.42 -12.22
C ALA A 156 7.38 7.85 -11.34
N ASP A 157 7.13 7.97 -10.03
CA ASP A 157 8.08 8.45 -9.03
C ASP A 157 8.52 7.34 -8.07
N VAL A 158 7.60 6.42 -7.73
CA VAL A 158 7.86 5.27 -6.86
C VAL A 158 7.24 4.00 -7.44
N VAL A 159 7.89 2.86 -7.19
CA VAL A 159 7.45 1.55 -7.67
C VAL A 159 7.22 0.59 -6.50
N GLY A 160 6.18 -0.22 -6.61
CA GLY A 160 5.86 -1.30 -5.69
C GLY A 160 4.97 -2.36 -6.34
N MET A 161 4.36 -3.24 -5.53
CA MET A 161 3.71 -4.44 -6.09
C MET A 161 2.24 -4.65 -5.66
N THR A 162 1.59 -3.67 -4.98
CA THR A 162 0.29 -3.95 -4.33
C THR A 162 -0.75 -2.83 -4.42
N ILE A 163 -0.35 -1.57 -4.33
CA ILE A 163 -1.25 -0.43 -4.08
C ILE A 163 -2.25 -0.21 -5.22
N ALA A 164 -1.87 -0.37 -6.49
CA ALA A 164 -2.80 -0.16 -7.60
C ALA A 164 -3.93 -1.20 -7.62
N SER A 165 -3.64 -2.45 -7.24
CA SER A 165 -4.64 -3.49 -7.06
C SER A 165 -5.61 -3.13 -5.93
N GLU A 166 -5.09 -2.68 -4.79
CA GLU A 166 -5.90 -2.26 -3.64
C GLU A 166 -6.76 -1.03 -3.98
N ALA A 167 -6.19 -0.03 -4.66
CA ALA A 167 -6.90 1.15 -5.09
C ALA A 167 -8.06 0.84 -6.04
N THR A 168 -7.83 -0.01 -7.04
CA THR A 168 -8.87 -0.39 -8.01
C THR A 168 -10.00 -1.17 -7.34
N LEU A 169 -9.65 -2.17 -6.51
CA LEU A 169 -10.65 -2.94 -5.77
C LEU A 169 -11.42 -2.09 -4.76
N ALA A 170 -10.80 -1.08 -4.15
CA ALA A 170 -11.49 -0.13 -3.29
C ALA A 170 -12.57 0.63 -4.08
N GLN A 171 -12.25 1.12 -5.29
CA GLN A 171 -13.23 1.79 -6.15
C GLN A 171 -14.39 0.88 -6.54
N GLU A 172 -14.12 -0.39 -6.86
CA GLU A 172 -15.16 -1.37 -7.18
C GLU A 172 -16.07 -1.70 -5.99
N LEU A 173 -15.63 -1.42 -4.76
CA LEU A 173 -16.36 -1.62 -3.51
C LEU A 173 -16.89 -0.32 -2.91
N ASP A 174 -16.86 0.80 -3.65
CA ASP A 174 -17.27 2.13 -3.19
C ASP A 174 -16.55 2.61 -1.92
N LEU A 175 -15.29 2.20 -1.74
CA LEU A 175 -14.42 2.63 -0.65
C LEU A 175 -13.53 3.79 -1.09
N ARG A 176 -13.49 4.88 -0.31
CA ARG A 176 -12.51 5.94 -0.52
C ARG A 176 -11.11 5.41 -0.26
N PHE A 177 -10.15 5.73 -1.11
CA PHE A 177 -8.81 5.17 -1.04
C PHE A 177 -7.72 6.24 -1.12
N ALA A 178 -6.72 6.12 -0.26
CA ALA A 178 -5.45 6.81 -0.40
C ALA A 178 -4.29 5.91 0.05
N ALA A 179 -3.07 6.30 -0.28
CA ALA A 179 -1.89 5.50 0.03
C ALA A 179 -0.74 6.32 0.59
N ILE A 180 0.12 5.64 1.32
CA ILE A 180 1.40 6.13 1.83
C ILE A 180 2.48 5.17 1.30
N CYS A 181 3.45 5.70 0.57
CA CYS A 181 4.59 4.97 0.07
C CYS A 181 5.83 5.28 0.93
N THR A 182 6.30 4.30 1.70
CA THR A 182 7.61 4.41 2.36
C THR A 182 8.69 4.01 1.37
N VAL A 183 9.64 4.90 1.12
CA VAL A 183 10.75 4.65 0.20
C VAL A 183 11.85 3.93 0.95
N ASP A 184 11.98 2.62 0.74
CA ASP A 184 12.96 1.80 1.46
C ASP A 184 14.31 1.72 0.74
N ASN A 185 14.31 1.90 -0.58
CA ASN A 185 15.48 1.80 -1.44
C ASN A 185 15.32 2.63 -2.72
N TYR A 186 16.41 2.86 -3.42
CA TYR A 186 16.34 3.19 -4.84
C TYR A 186 15.98 1.96 -5.66
N ALA A 187 15.20 2.12 -6.73
CA ALA A 187 14.92 1.05 -7.67
C ALA A 187 16.21 0.54 -8.34
N HIS A 188 16.17 -0.70 -8.83
CA HIS A 188 17.33 -1.39 -9.38
C HIS A 188 18.09 -0.58 -10.44
N GLY A 189 19.38 -0.38 -10.20
CA GLY A 189 20.26 0.38 -11.10
C GLY A 189 20.23 1.90 -10.94
N LEU A 190 19.36 2.44 -10.05
CA LEU A 190 19.36 3.86 -9.73
C LEU A 190 20.29 4.21 -8.56
N GLY A 191 20.37 3.31 -7.55
CA GLY A 191 21.33 3.35 -6.46
C GLY A 191 22.55 2.48 -6.75
N GLY A 192 23.62 2.66 -5.94
CA GLY A 192 24.85 1.86 -6.04
C GLY A 192 24.80 0.51 -5.34
N GLU A 193 23.76 0.23 -4.55
CA GLU A 193 23.65 -0.97 -3.72
C GLU A 193 22.79 -2.04 -4.38
N MET A 194 23.12 -3.30 -4.12
CA MET A 194 22.31 -4.43 -4.52
C MET A 194 21.10 -4.56 -3.59
N LEU A 195 19.90 -4.43 -4.13
CA LEU A 195 18.66 -4.57 -3.38
C LEU A 195 18.41 -6.04 -3.02
N THR A 196 18.28 -6.33 -1.73
CA THR A 196 17.87 -7.64 -1.21
C THR A 196 16.61 -7.51 -0.34
N TYR A 197 15.95 -8.64 -0.08
CA TYR A 197 14.81 -8.66 0.85
C TYR A 197 15.23 -8.31 2.29
N GLU A 198 16.45 -8.69 2.69
CA GLU A 198 17.04 -8.36 3.99
C GLU A 198 17.15 -6.84 4.17
N HIS A 199 17.53 -6.09 3.14
CA HIS A 199 17.57 -4.62 3.19
C HIS A 199 16.19 -4.02 3.44
N LEU A 200 15.12 -4.59 2.83
CA LEU A 200 13.74 -4.14 3.09
C LEU A 200 13.31 -4.41 4.54
N LEU A 201 13.66 -5.56 5.08
CA LEU A 201 13.38 -5.91 6.48
C LEU A 201 14.15 -5.00 7.45
N GLU A 202 15.41 -4.69 7.14
CA GLU A 202 16.21 -3.79 7.97
C GLU A 202 15.66 -2.37 7.94
N SER A 203 15.29 -1.84 6.78
CA SER A 203 14.58 -0.57 6.68
C SER A 203 13.32 -0.55 7.55
N ALA A 204 12.51 -1.62 7.50
CA ALA A 204 11.31 -1.73 8.33
C ALA A 204 11.61 -1.73 9.83
N ARG A 205 12.71 -2.35 10.27
CA ARG A 205 13.14 -2.34 11.68
C ARG A 205 13.65 -0.99 12.14
N VAL A 206 14.49 -0.35 11.33
CA VAL A 206 15.06 0.98 11.62
C VAL A 206 13.95 2.02 11.83
N HIS A 207 12.94 2.03 10.95
CA HIS A 207 11.86 3.01 10.99
C HIS A 207 10.61 2.56 11.77
N ARG A 208 10.69 1.46 12.54
CA ARG A 208 9.51 0.88 13.22
C ARG A 208 8.75 1.86 14.12
N GLN A 209 9.50 2.68 14.88
CA GLN A 209 8.90 3.64 15.82
C GLN A 209 8.20 4.77 15.07
N GLU A 210 8.87 5.38 14.10
CA GLU A 210 8.31 6.45 13.28
C GLU A 210 7.03 5.99 12.55
N ARG A 211 7.07 4.76 11.97
CA ARG A 211 5.92 4.16 11.30
C ARG A 211 4.78 3.83 12.26
N GLY A 212 5.08 3.36 13.47
CA GLY A 212 4.10 3.14 14.52
C GLY A 212 3.42 4.43 14.98
N GLU A 213 4.18 5.51 15.16
CA GLU A 213 3.64 6.84 15.49
C GLU A 213 2.78 7.41 14.35
N MET A 214 3.20 7.23 13.11
CA MET A 214 2.41 7.59 11.92
C MET A 214 1.06 6.86 11.90
N VAL A 215 1.06 5.55 12.11
CA VAL A 215 -0.18 4.73 12.15
C VAL A 215 -1.10 5.19 13.28
N ARG A 216 -0.56 5.41 14.49
CA ARG A 216 -1.36 5.91 15.61
C ARG A 216 -2.01 7.25 15.34
N ARG A 217 -1.25 8.22 14.80
CA ARG A 217 -1.77 9.54 14.45
C ARG A 217 -2.89 9.46 13.41
N ILE A 218 -2.73 8.61 12.39
CA ILE A 218 -3.75 8.39 11.37
C ILE A 218 -4.99 7.76 12.00
N ALA A 219 -4.83 6.79 12.88
CA ALA A 219 -5.94 6.14 13.58
C ALA A 219 -6.70 7.13 14.46
N GLU A 220 -6.02 7.94 15.28
CA GLU A 220 -6.62 8.92 16.17
C GLU A 220 -7.43 10.01 15.44
N GLU A 221 -7.01 10.39 14.24
CA GLU A 221 -7.61 11.51 13.50
C GLU A 221 -8.65 11.05 12.45
N LEU A 222 -8.53 9.80 11.95
CA LEU A 222 -9.38 9.33 10.86
C LEU A 222 -10.26 8.11 11.22
N ALA A 223 -10.16 7.50 12.41
CA ALA A 223 -10.99 6.35 12.79
C ALA A 223 -12.50 6.68 12.95
#